data_a9c19cfd84e43f5ccaecaa1b588f670c
#
_entry.id   a9c19cfd84e43f5ccaecaa1b588f670c
#
_cell.length_a   1.000
_cell.length_b   1.000
_cell.length_c   1.000
_cell.angle_alpha   90.00
_cell.angle_beta   90.00
_cell.angle_gamma   90.00
#
_symmetry.space_group_name_H-M   'P 1'
#
loop_
_entity.id
_entity.type
_entity.pdbx_description
1 polymer ?
#
loop_
_entity_poly.entity_id
_entity_poly.type
_entity_poly.pdbx_seq_one_letter_code
_entity_poly.pdbx_strand_id
1 'polypeptide(L)'
;AEKLKITYATLSDSNEEIHKGYEAGLAEARTLLGASYGNFINGKWITDGATFEKRTPIDGSIVGTFTKGDRSTAKSAIAAAKAAYPAWSARPWEERVKLIRAAAEGKA
;
A
#
# COMPACT_ATOMS: atom_id res chain seq x y z
N ALA A 1 17.66 -13.29 9.66
CA ALA A 1 16.87 -14.42 9.14
C ALA A 1 16.75 -14.29 7.63
N GLU A 2 17.08 -15.36 6.90
CA GLU A 2 16.91 -15.40 5.45
C GLU A 2 15.41 -15.23 5.11
N LYS A 3 15.12 -14.27 4.22
CA LYS A 3 13.71 -14.07 3.80
C LYS A 3 13.23 -15.26 3.00
N LEU A 4 12.08 -15.80 3.31
CA LEU A 4 11.44 -16.85 2.53
C LEU A 4 11.30 -16.41 1.07
N LYS A 5 11.90 -17.15 0.18
CA LYS A 5 11.82 -16.92 -1.26
C LYS A 5 10.75 -17.83 -1.85
N ILE A 6 9.67 -17.24 -2.33
CA ILE A 6 8.60 -17.97 -3.00
C ILE A 6 8.98 -18.17 -4.46
N THR A 7 9.16 -19.41 -4.86
CA THR A 7 9.47 -19.84 -6.24
C THR A 7 8.58 -21.03 -6.60
N TYR A 8 8.55 -21.41 -7.86
CA TYR A 8 7.84 -22.63 -8.27
C TYR A 8 8.30 -23.90 -7.51
N ALA A 9 9.58 -23.93 -7.11
CA ALA A 9 10.12 -25.07 -6.36
C ALA A 9 9.71 -25.06 -4.88
N THR A 10 9.44 -23.89 -4.29
CA THR A 10 9.07 -23.74 -2.88
C THR A 10 7.55 -23.58 -2.67
N LEU A 11 6.79 -23.30 -3.73
CA LEU A 11 5.34 -23.14 -3.67
C LEU A 11 4.69 -24.54 -3.70
N SER A 12 4.37 -25.06 -2.53
CA SER A 12 3.65 -26.34 -2.38
C SER A 12 2.71 -26.29 -1.19
N ASP A 13 1.71 -27.14 -1.21
CA ASP A 13 0.74 -27.32 -0.13
C ASP A 13 1.35 -27.91 1.15
N SER A 14 2.48 -28.59 1.01
CA SER A 14 3.24 -29.18 2.11
C SER A 14 4.26 -28.22 2.75
N ASN A 15 4.41 -27.00 2.26
CA ASN A 15 5.36 -26.03 2.80
C ASN A 15 4.75 -25.31 4.02
N GLU A 16 5.07 -25.78 5.22
CA GLU A 16 4.56 -25.24 6.47
C GLU A 16 4.92 -23.76 6.71
N GLU A 17 6.06 -23.31 6.21
CA GLU A 17 6.48 -21.92 6.36
C GLU A 17 5.58 -20.97 5.57
N ILE A 18 5.14 -21.37 4.37
CA ILE A 18 4.16 -20.63 3.58
C ILE A 18 2.82 -20.58 4.31
N HIS A 19 2.35 -21.69 4.87
CA HIS A 19 1.11 -21.73 5.63
C HIS A 19 1.14 -20.85 6.87
N LYS A 20 2.22 -20.90 7.65
CA LYS A 20 2.40 -20.02 8.82
C LYS A 20 2.43 -18.54 8.42
N GLY A 21 3.13 -18.21 7.35
CA GLY A 21 3.17 -16.84 6.82
C GLY A 21 1.80 -16.36 6.36
N TYR A 22 1.03 -17.21 5.68
CA TYR A 22 -0.33 -16.89 5.25
C TYR A 22 -1.27 -16.66 6.46
N GLU A 23 -1.27 -17.54 7.43
CA GLU A 23 -2.11 -17.41 8.63
C GLU A 23 -1.78 -16.15 9.43
N ALA A 24 -0.49 -15.83 9.59
CA ALA A 24 -0.04 -14.60 10.23
C ALA A 24 -0.50 -13.37 9.46
N GLY A 25 -0.35 -13.36 8.15
CA GLY A 25 -0.81 -12.27 7.28
C GLY A 25 -2.33 -12.12 7.31
N LEU A 26 -3.08 -13.21 7.36
CA LEU A 26 -4.53 -13.18 7.47
C LEU A 26 -4.98 -12.58 8.81
N ALA A 27 -4.32 -12.93 9.90
CA ALA A 27 -4.61 -12.36 11.22
C ALA A 27 -4.34 -10.84 11.23
N GLU A 28 -3.23 -10.40 10.66
CA GLU A 28 -2.91 -8.98 10.52
C GLU A 28 -3.94 -8.26 9.63
N ALA A 29 -4.27 -8.80 8.47
CA ALA A 29 -5.23 -8.21 7.56
C ALA A 29 -6.61 -8.01 8.21
N ARG A 30 -7.06 -8.94 9.03
CA ARG A 30 -8.33 -8.83 9.76
C ARG A 30 -8.37 -7.63 10.70
N THR A 31 -7.25 -7.20 11.27
CA THR A 31 -7.20 -6.01 12.13
C THR A 31 -7.40 -4.71 11.37
N LEU A 32 -7.18 -4.72 10.05
CA LEU A 32 -7.31 -3.56 9.18
C LEU A 32 -8.71 -3.42 8.55
N LEU A 33 -9.54 -4.45 8.67
CA LEU A 33 -10.88 -4.43 8.08
C LEU A 33 -11.79 -3.42 8.78
N GLY A 34 -12.60 -2.72 7.97
CA GLY A 34 -13.56 -1.73 8.46
C GLY A 34 -12.96 -0.37 8.79
N ALA A 35 -11.66 -0.17 8.62
CA ALA A 35 -11.01 1.11 8.87
C ALA A 35 -11.34 2.16 7.79
N SER A 36 -11.07 3.41 8.11
CA SER A 36 -11.22 4.53 7.17
C SER A 36 -9.86 4.92 6.60
N TYR A 37 -9.83 5.15 5.30
CA TYR A 37 -8.62 5.47 4.55
C TYR A 37 -8.77 6.75 3.75
N GLY A 38 -7.78 7.62 3.84
CA GLY A 38 -7.68 8.83 3.06
C GLY A 38 -6.84 8.69 1.80
N ASN A 39 -6.70 9.78 1.07
CA ASN A 39 -5.78 9.91 -0.05
C ASN A 39 -4.45 10.49 0.44
N PHE A 40 -3.34 9.88 0.08
CA PHE A 40 -2.02 10.36 0.46
C PHE A 40 -1.45 11.28 -0.63
N ILE A 41 -1.38 12.58 -0.34
CA ILE A 41 -0.93 13.58 -1.30
C ILE A 41 0.05 14.53 -0.61
N ASN A 42 1.20 14.73 -1.23
CA ASN A 42 2.24 15.65 -0.75
C ASN A 42 2.63 15.39 0.72
N GLY A 43 2.84 14.13 1.08
CA GLY A 43 3.25 13.73 2.42
C GLY A 43 2.15 13.79 3.48
N LYS A 44 0.90 14.00 3.10
CA LYS A 44 -0.23 14.12 4.03
C LYS A 44 -1.39 13.22 3.64
N TRP A 45 -2.08 12.70 4.63
CA TRP A 45 -3.35 12.01 4.46
C TRP A 45 -4.47 13.02 4.36
N ILE A 46 -5.19 13.00 3.24
CA ILE A 46 -6.36 13.86 2.98
C ILE A 46 -7.60 13.01 3.17
N THR A 47 -8.42 13.40 4.15
CA THR A 47 -9.65 12.69 4.52
C THR A 47 -10.91 13.50 4.30
N ASP A 48 -10.76 14.71 3.77
CA ASP A 48 -11.88 15.62 3.52
C ASP A 48 -12.70 15.19 2.32
N GLY A 49 -13.99 15.43 2.38
CA GLY A 49 -14.92 15.21 1.29
C GLY A 49 -15.77 13.95 1.42
N ALA A 50 -16.40 13.56 0.32
CA ALA A 50 -17.26 12.38 0.26
C ALA A 50 -16.47 11.10 0.47
N THR A 51 -17.13 10.08 0.98
CA THR A 51 -16.56 8.75 1.18
C THR A 51 -17.39 7.69 0.46
N PHE A 52 -16.82 6.53 0.25
CA PHE A 52 -17.53 5.35 -0.19
C PHE A 52 -17.09 4.11 0.59
N GLU A 53 -18.00 3.18 0.75
CA GLU A 53 -17.74 1.91 1.40
C GLU A 53 -17.38 0.84 0.38
N LYS A 54 -16.39 0.03 0.68
CA LYS A 54 -16.09 -1.19 -0.07
C LYS A 54 -16.56 -2.40 0.74
N ARG A 55 -17.38 -3.23 0.13
CA ARG A 55 -17.89 -4.45 0.74
C ARG A 55 -17.30 -5.69 0.07
N THR A 56 -17.05 -6.71 0.88
CA THR A 56 -16.62 -8.00 0.35
C THR A 56 -17.82 -8.74 -0.28
N PRO A 57 -17.65 -9.37 -1.45
CA PRO A 57 -18.70 -10.19 -2.04
C PRO A 57 -18.97 -11.51 -1.30
N ILE A 58 -18.12 -11.89 -0.35
CA ILE A 58 -18.25 -13.14 0.41
C ILE A 58 -19.48 -13.09 1.30
N ASP A 59 -19.59 -12.03 2.13
CA ASP A 59 -20.66 -11.90 3.13
C ASP A 59 -21.28 -10.49 3.20
N GLY A 60 -20.83 -9.59 2.34
CA GLY A 60 -21.27 -8.20 2.30
C GLY A 60 -20.76 -7.32 3.42
N SER A 61 -19.84 -7.79 4.25
CA SER A 61 -19.24 -6.97 5.30
C SER A 61 -18.35 -5.87 4.74
N ILE A 62 -18.18 -4.79 5.51
CA ILE A 62 -17.40 -3.62 5.08
C ILE A 62 -15.91 -3.93 5.19
N VAL A 63 -15.21 -3.89 4.07
CA VAL A 63 -13.75 -4.02 3.99
C VAL A 63 -13.07 -2.73 4.45
N GLY A 64 -13.63 -1.60 4.08
CA GLY A 64 -13.12 -0.28 4.47
C GLY A 64 -13.98 0.84 3.92
N THR A 65 -13.80 2.02 4.48
CA THR A 65 -14.40 3.27 4.03
C THR A 65 -13.30 4.15 3.46
N PHE A 66 -13.47 4.61 2.23
CA PHE A 66 -12.43 5.33 1.49
C PHE A 66 -12.86 6.74 1.15
N THR A 67 -11.94 7.68 1.22
CA THR A 67 -12.17 9.04 0.75
C THR A 67 -12.26 9.05 -0.77
N LYS A 68 -13.39 9.58 -1.27
CA LYS A 68 -13.63 9.72 -2.71
C LYS A 68 -12.98 11.00 -3.21
N GLY A 69 -11.89 10.86 -3.95
CA GLY A 69 -11.24 12.00 -4.59
C GLY A 69 -12.11 12.56 -5.73
N ASP A 70 -12.06 13.87 -5.90
CA ASP A 70 -12.69 14.59 -7.00
C ASP A 70 -11.63 15.13 -7.98
N ARG A 71 -12.07 15.93 -8.94
CA ARG A 71 -11.18 16.56 -9.91
C ARG A 71 -10.14 17.48 -9.25
N SER A 72 -10.52 18.19 -8.20
CA SER A 72 -9.62 19.05 -7.43
C SER A 72 -8.54 18.23 -6.73
N THR A 73 -8.91 17.10 -6.14
CA THR A 73 -7.97 16.15 -5.52
C THR A 73 -6.94 15.64 -6.53
N ALA A 74 -7.39 15.26 -7.73
CA ALA A 74 -6.51 14.81 -8.79
C ALA A 74 -5.53 15.90 -9.25
N LYS A 75 -6.01 17.14 -9.40
CA LYS A 75 -5.16 18.29 -9.74
C LYS A 75 -4.09 18.54 -8.69
N SER A 76 -4.43 18.46 -7.41
CA SER A 76 -3.48 18.62 -6.31
C SER A 76 -2.41 17.53 -6.30
N ALA A 77 -2.78 16.28 -6.57
CA ALA A 77 -1.85 15.17 -6.67
C ALA A 77 -0.86 15.35 -7.84
N ILE A 78 -1.35 15.76 -9.00
CA ILE A 78 -0.51 16.05 -10.18
C ILE A 78 0.44 17.22 -9.90
N ALA A 79 -0.05 18.29 -9.28
CA ALA A 79 0.78 19.45 -8.93
C ALA A 79 1.91 19.05 -7.96
N ALA A 80 1.62 18.25 -6.96
CA ALA A 80 2.61 17.74 -6.01
C ALA A 80 3.68 16.87 -6.71
N ALA A 81 3.26 15.99 -7.61
CA ALA A 81 4.17 15.15 -8.39
C ALA A 81 5.09 15.98 -9.29
N LYS A 82 4.53 16.98 -9.98
CA LYS A 82 5.32 17.91 -10.83
C LYS A 82 6.32 18.71 -10.01
N ALA A 83 5.93 19.19 -8.83
CA ALA A 83 6.81 19.94 -7.94
C ALA A 83 7.97 19.08 -7.39
N ALA A 84 7.73 17.80 -7.14
CA ALA A 84 8.75 16.88 -6.65
C ALA A 84 9.75 16.43 -7.72
N TYR A 85 9.38 16.47 -8.98
CA TYR A 85 10.17 15.91 -10.09
C TYR A 85 11.59 16.49 -10.20
N PRO A 86 11.83 17.82 -10.14
CA PRO A 86 13.19 18.36 -10.33
C PRO A 86 14.18 17.84 -9.29
N ALA A 87 13.81 17.83 -8.03
CA ALA A 87 14.66 17.30 -6.94
C ALA A 87 14.87 15.80 -7.04
N TRP A 88 13.83 15.04 -7.38
CA TRP A 88 13.92 13.60 -7.55
C TRP A 88 14.80 13.21 -8.73
N SER A 89 14.59 13.82 -9.88
CA SER A 89 15.36 13.51 -11.10
C SER A 89 16.84 13.92 -11.01
N ALA A 90 17.16 14.92 -10.19
CA ALA A 90 18.54 15.35 -9.96
C ALA A 90 19.31 14.44 -8.99
N ARG A 91 18.64 13.57 -8.24
CA ARG A 91 19.32 12.61 -7.35
C ARG A 91 20.11 11.58 -8.16
N PRO A 92 21.29 11.17 -7.69
CA PRO A 92 22.01 10.03 -8.26
C PRO A 92 21.09 8.80 -8.31
N TRP A 93 21.22 8.00 -9.36
CA TRP A 93 20.34 6.85 -9.55
C TRP A 93 20.46 5.83 -8.39
N GLU A 94 21.63 5.69 -7.79
CA GLU A 94 21.89 4.82 -6.65
C GLU A 94 21.02 5.20 -5.44
N GLU A 95 20.88 6.48 -5.15
CA GLU A 95 20.02 6.97 -4.08
C GLU A 95 18.54 6.69 -4.36
N ARG A 96 18.11 6.88 -5.60
CA ARG A 96 16.74 6.57 -6.01
C ARG A 96 16.42 5.10 -5.83
N VAL A 97 17.33 4.21 -6.26
CA VAL A 97 17.21 2.77 -6.07
C VAL A 97 17.14 2.40 -4.58
N LYS A 98 18.00 3.01 -3.77
CA LYS A 98 18.01 2.77 -2.31
C LYS A 98 16.67 3.13 -1.66
N LEU A 99 16.10 4.27 -2.03
CA LEU A 99 14.80 4.71 -1.49
C LEU A 99 13.66 3.80 -1.92
N ILE A 100 13.62 3.37 -3.18
CA ILE A 100 12.60 2.45 -3.69
C ILE A 100 12.70 1.08 -3.01
N ARG A 101 13.91 0.58 -2.79
CA ARG A 101 14.12 -0.68 -2.06
C ARG A 101 13.69 -0.57 -0.60
N ALA A 102 13.97 0.56 0.05
CA ALA A 102 13.50 0.81 1.41
C ALA A 102 11.97 0.84 1.50
N ALA A 103 11.30 1.44 0.52
CA ALA A 103 9.83 1.41 0.43
C ALA A 103 9.29 -0.01 0.28
N ALA A 104 9.91 -0.84 -0.57
CA ALA A 104 9.52 -2.24 -0.74
C ALA A 104 9.69 -3.08 0.54
N GLU A 105 10.61 -2.70 1.42
CA GLU A 105 10.82 -3.33 2.72
C GLU A 105 9.94 -2.75 3.86
N GLY A 106 9.10 -1.75 3.56
CA GLY A 106 8.28 -1.07 4.54
C GLY A 106 9.05 -0.14 5.48
N LYS A 107 10.22 0.33 5.08
CA LYS A 107 11.12 1.17 5.90
C LYS A 107 11.19 2.63 5.46
N ALA A 108 10.44 2.97 4.43
CA ALA A 108 10.42 4.32 3.90
C ALA A 108 9.40 5.20 4.61
#